data_3dd30046655d5c5e49368669d661b5e3
#
_entry.id   3dd30046655d5c5e49368669d661b5e3
#
_cell.length_a   1.000
_cell.length_b   1.000
_cell.length_c   1.000
_cell.angle_alpha   90.00
_cell.angle_beta   90.00
_cell.angle_gamma   90.00
#
_symmetry.space_group_name_H-M   'P 1'
#
loop_
_entity.id
_entity.type
_entity.pdbx_description
1 polymer ?
#
loop_
_entity_poly.entity_id
_entity_poly.type
_entity_poly.pdbx_seq_one_letter_code
_entity_poly.pdbx_strand_id
1 'polypeptide(L)'
;MQNRFLGFSLSSYGVGWSAKWRIAIVALVVTVLLAIAAAVAWLSGSGNAHRDPAAAGPGTAHSPSSSPAPGPKPEAGSGSVPKPPQIAEPVAYAKAAAQMLWSYDTRDTSRDQQLAGMRAWMTKEPTYSDWASVSGQVPDPLLWSRMADQDQHATGTVIEGHYPGAFKQALAEDPSAITEAYIYVVTVNGKQQIAWKKGGGGAEERAVTLAVQCRPGHDCSLAAIAPSVTQ
;
A
#
# COMPACT_ATOMS: atom_id res chain seq x y z
N MET A 1 -26.84 -26.22 -46.36
CA MET A 1 -27.12 -25.66 -45.02
C MET A 1 -26.01 -24.74 -44.68
N GLN A 2 -26.26 -23.42 -44.74
CA GLN A 2 -25.23 -22.38 -44.69
C GLN A 2 -25.05 -21.92 -43.24
N ASN A 3 -23.82 -22.05 -42.72
CA ASN A 3 -23.42 -21.47 -41.42
C ASN A 3 -23.06 -19.98 -41.60
N ARG A 4 -23.89 -19.08 -41.07
CA ARG A 4 -23.58 -17.65 -40.97
C ARG A 4 -22.74 -17.41 -39.71
N PHE A 5 -21.46 -17.16 -39.88
CA PHE A 5 -20.62 -16.56 -38.88
C PHE A 5 -20.91 -15.05 -38.78
N LEU A 6 -21.45 -14.61 -37.65
CA LEU A 6 -21.59 -13.21 -37.31
C LEU A 6 -20.20 -12.71 -36.76
N GLY A 7 -19.48 -12.00 -37.61
CA GLY A 7 -18.26 -11.31 -37.19
C GLY A 7 -18.60 -10.08 -36.35
N PHE A 8 -18.19 -10.09 -35.07
CA PHE A 8 -18.17 -8.89 -34.25
C PHE A 8 -16.95 -8.05 -34.64
N SER A 9 -17.20 -6.96 -35.35
CA SER A 9 -16.20 -5.94 -35.64
C SER A 9 -15.95 -5.09 -34.38
N LEU A 10 -14.79 -5.27 -33.74
CA LEU A 10 -14.29 -4.36 -32.71
C LEU A 10 -13.87 -3.06 -33.35
N SER A 11 -14.75 -2.05 -33.27
CA SER A 11 -14.47 -0.69 -33.69
C SER A 11 -13.41 -0.07 -32.76
N SER A 12 -12.18 -0.03 -33.22
CA SER A 12 -11.07 0.66 -32.59
C SER A 12 -11.30 2.16 -32.69
N TYR A 13 -11.72 2.81 -31.59
CA TYR A 13 -11.73 4.27 -31.48
C TYR A 13 -10.29 4.77 -31.31
N GLY A 14 -9.56 4.80 -32.41
CA GLY A 14 -8.30 5.53 -32.53
C GLY A 14 -8.59 7.01 -32.71
N VAL A 15 -8.55 7.80 -31.63
CA VAL A 15 -8.46 9.26 -31.76
C VAL A 15 -7.07 9.58 -32.28
N GLY A 16 -6.97 9.70 -33.61
CA GLY A 16 -5.77 10.09 -34.34
C GLY A 16 -5.42 11.56 -34.10
N TRP A 17 -4.83 11.88 -32.98
CA TRP A 17 -4.19 13.19 -32.79
C TRP A 17 -2.91 13.25 -33.60
N SER A 18 -2.80 14.25 -34.48
CA SER A 18 -1.61 14.45 -35.30
C SER A 18 -0.37 14.61 -34.42
N ALA A 19 0.77 14.06 -34.88
CA ALA A 19 2.04 14.13 -34.16
C ALA A 19 2.42 15.55 -33.73
N LYS A 20 2.03 16.55 -34.52
CA LYS A 20 2.24 17.98 -34.23
C LYS A 20 1.50 18.46 -32.98
N TRP A 21 0.31 17.92 -32.69
CA TRP A 21 -0.48 18.28 -31.51
C TRP A 21 0.10 17.64 -30.21
N ARG A 22 0.66 16.44 -30.32
CA ARG A 22 1.38 15.80 -29.20
C ARG A 22 2.64 16.57 -28.82
N ILE A 23 3.38 17.04 -29.81
CA ILE A 23 4.58 17.88 -29.59
C ILE A 23 4.19 19.22 -28.94
N ALA A 24 3.11 19.84 -29.39
CA ALA A 24 2.62 21.10 -28.81
C ALA A 24 2.20 20.96 -27.35
N ILE A 25 1.52 19.86 -26.97
CA ILE A 25 1.12 19.59 -25.59
C ILE A 25 2.35 19.34 -24.72
N VAL A 26 3.32 18.55 -25.18
CA VAL A 26 4.56 18.29 -24.42
C VAL A 26 5.35 19.58 -24.22
N ALA A 27 5.47 20.43 -25.24
CA ALA A 27 6.14 21.72 -25.12
C ALA A 27 5.45 22.64 -24.09
N LEU A 28 4.10 22.67 -24.10
CA LEU A 28 3.32 23.47 -23.15
C LEU A 28 3.48 22.97 -21.71
N VAL A 29 3.47 21.67 -21.49
CA VAL A 29 3.69 21.08 -20.15
C VAL A 29 5.09 21.40 -19.64
N VAL A 30 6.13 21.30 -20.48
CA VAL A 30 7.51 21.62 -20.09
C VAL A 30 7.67 23.10 -19.74
N THR A 31 7.05 24.01 -20.50
CA THR A 31 7.12 25.46 -20.16
C THR A 31 6.40 25.80 -18.87
N VAL A 32 5.27 25.16 -18.57
CA VAL A 32 4.56 25.36 -17.31
C VAL A 32 5.38 24.83 -16.11
N LEU A 33 6.01 23.68 -16.25
CA LEU A 33 6.87 23.12 -15.19
C LEU A 33 8.10 23.99 -14.91
N LEU A 34 8.72 24.56 -15.95
CA LEU A 34 9.84 25.49 -15.79
C LEU A 34 9.42 26.80 -15.12
N ALA A 35 8.23 27.31 -15.41
CA ALA A 35 7.68 28.50 -14.78
C ALA A 35 7.39 28.28 -13.29
N ILE A 36 6.87 27.11 -12.92
CA ILE A 36 6.62 26.73 -11.52
C ILE A 36 7.96 26.60 -10.77
N ALA A 37 8.97 25.96 -11.35
CA ALA A 37 10.29 25.83 -10.74
C ALA A 37 10.96 27.20 -10.48
N ALA A 38 10.83 28.14 -11.41
CA ALA A 38 11.35 29.50 -11.26
C ALA A 38 10.61 30.28 -10.15
N ALA A 39 9.29 30.12 -10.02
CA ALA A 39 8.49 30.74 -8.99
C ALA A 39 8.84 30.21 -7.59
N VAL A 40 9.05 28.90 -7.44
CA VAL A 40 9.48 28.29 -6.18
C VAL A 40 10.86 28.74 -5.76
N ALA A 41 11.81 28.85 -6.70
CA ALA A 41 13.16 29.36 -6.42
C ALA A 41 13.15 30.82 -5.97
N TRP A 42 12.25 31.63 -6.50
CA TRP A 42 12.12 33.07 -6.12
C TRP A 42 11.48 33.24 -4.73
N LEU A 43 10.52 32.39 -4.34
CA LEU A 43 9.93 32.43 -2.99
C LEU A 43 10.85 31.89 -1.89
N SER A 44 11.81 31.03 -2.23
CA SER A 44 12.75 30.44 -1.26
C SER A 44 13.98 31.29 -0.99
N GLY A 45 14.15 32.42 -1.71
CA GLY A 45 15.35 33.26 -1.68
C GLY A 45 15.32 34.47 -0.77
N SER A 46 14.30 34.67 0.07
CA SER A 46 14.20 35.87 0.92
C SER A 46 13.94 35.52 2.37
N GLY A 47 14.96 35.48 3.19
CA GLY A 47 14.78 35.41 4.65
C GLY A 47 15.97 34.96 5.48
N ASN A 48 17.10 35.67 5.39
CA ASN A 48 18.08 35.69 6.49
C ASN A 48 17.67 36.76 7.49
N ALA A 49 17.34 36.40 8.72
CA ALA A 49 17.43 37.29 9.87
C ALA A 49 17.74 36.48 11.13
N HIS A 50 18.92 36.69 11.64
CA HIS A 50 19.41 36.38 12.99
C HIS A 50 18.44 36.77 14.10
N ARG A 51 18.35 35.92 15.13
CA ARG A 51 18.27 36.34 16.53
C ARG A 51 18.62 35.19 17.48
N ASP A 52 19.71 35.36 18.20
CA ASP A 52 20.12 34.68 19.41
C ASP A 52 19.51 35.36 20.65
N PRO A 53 19.83 34.94 21.90
CA PRO A 53 18.97 34.07 22.73
C PRO A 53 18.49 34.78 24.00
N ALA A 54 17.51 34.28 24.72
CA ALA A 54 17.35 34.58 26.13
C ALA A 54 16.44 33.60 26.89
N ALA A 55 17.04 33.08 27.97
CA ALA A 55 16.51 32.90 29.32
C ALA A 55 15.57 31.73 29.64
N ALA A 56 16.08 30.94 30.56
CA ALA A 56 15.49 29.87 31.34
C ALA A 56 14.29 30.31 32.20
N GLY A 57 13.36 29.36 32.38
CA GLY A 57 12.33 29.33 33.41
C GLY A 57 11.95 27.88 33.76
N PRO A 58 11.74 27.55 35.04
CA PRO A 58 11.79 26.18 35.55
C PRO A 58 10.46 25.45 35.54
N GLY A 59 10.54 24.16 35.23
CA GLY A 59 9.83 23.07 35.88
C GLY A 59 8.31 22.97 35.79
N THR A 60 7.86 22.00 35.02
CA THR A 60 6.69 21.18 35.38
C THR A 60 6.98 19.73 35.08
N ALA A 61 6.87 18.90 36.09
CA ALA A 61 7.03 17.47 36.04
C ALA A 61 5.97 16.85 35.12
N HIS A 62 6.41 16.17 34.07
CA HIS A 62 5.55 15.33 33.26
C HIS A 62 5.63 13.90 33.83
N SER A 63 4.47 13.36 34.21
CA SER A 63 4.27 11.94 34.51
C SER A 63 4.80 11.06 33.40
N PRO A 64 5.40 9.91 33.72
CA PRO A 64 5.89 9.00 32.72
C PRO A 64 4.71 8.42 31.91
N SER A 65 4.62 8.81 30.66
CA SER A 65 3.74 8.16 29.68
C SER A 65 4.22 6.74 29.50
N SER A 66 3.36 5.79 29.81
CA SER A 66 3.63 4.37 29.63
C SER A 66 3.98 4.10 28.18
N SER A 67 5.24 3.74 27.91
CA SER A 67 5.68 3.22 26.62
C SER A 67 4.86 1.98 26.27
N PRO A 68 4.31 1.87 25.04
CA PRO A 68 3.68 0.61 24.62
C PRO A 68 4.69 -0.52 24.73
N ALA A 69 4.27 -1.66 25.28
CA ALA A 69 5.09 -2.86 25.37
C ALA A 69 5.63 -3.24 23.98
N PRO A 70 6.91 -3.64 23.84
CA PRO A 70 7.44 -4.14 22.58
C PRO A 70 6.59 -5.31 22.09
N GLY A 71 6.09 -5.24 20.88
CA GLY A 71 5.40 -6.35 20.23
C GLY A 71 6.28 -7.61 20.17
N PRO A 72 5.70 -8.81 20.01
CA PRO A 72 6.45 -10.06 19.97
C PRO A 72 7.54 -10.02 18.91
N LYS A 73 8.75 -10.41 19.30
CA LYS A 73 9.92 -10.46 18.43
C LYS A 73 9.67 -11.43 17.28
N PRO A 74 9.93 -11.05 16.02
CA PRO A 74 9.73 -11.93 14.86
C PRO A 74 10.51 -13.25 14.99
N GLU A 75 9.93 -14.35 14.52
CA GLU A 75 10.64 -15.63 14.45
C GLU A 75 11.72 -15.63 13.36
N ALA A 76 12.76 -16.44 13.54
CA ALA A 76 13.97 -16.50 12.72
C ALA A 76 13.75 -16.98 11.27
N GLY A 77 12.71 -16.65 10.58
CA GLY A 77 12.43 -17.00 9.18
C GLY A 77 11.61 -15.97 8.44
N SER A 78 10.93 -15.07 9.15
CA SER A 78 10.02 -14.08 8.57
C SER A 78 10.55 -12.63 8.63
N GLY A 79 11.78 -12.44 9.13
CA GLY A 79 12.33 -11.09 9.32
C GLY A 79 11.42 -10.24 10.23
N SER A 80 11.16 -9.00 9.82
CA SER A 80 10.28 -8.06 10.53
C SER A 80 8.78 -8.31 10.30
N VAL A 81 8.38 -9.23 9.41
CA VAL A 81 6.98 -9.53 9.13
C VAL A 81 6.35 -10.29 10.29
N PRO A 82 5.28 -9.76 10.91
CA PRO A 82 4.61 -10.45 12.01
C PRO A 82 3.86 -11.70 11.52
N LYS A 83 3.62 -12.65 12.42
CA LYS A 83 2.73 -13.78 12.12
C LYS A 83 1.31 -13.30 11.82
N PRO A 84 0.57 -14.02 10.94
CA PRO A 84 -0.85 -13.72 10.72
C PRO A 84 -1.62 -13.80 12.04
N PRO A 85 -2.47 -12.80 12.33
CA PRO A 85 -3.27 -12.79 13.55
C PRO A 85 -4.42 -13.80 13.46
N GLN A 86 -4.85 -14.30 14.60
CA GLN A 86 -6.03 -15.15 14.72
C GLN A 86 -7.30 -14.27 14.74
N ILE A 87 -7.79 -13.91 13.58
CA ILE A 87 -8.94 -13.03 13.38
C ILE A 87 -9.90 -13.68 12.39
N ALA A 88 -11.15 -13.87 12.80
CA ALA A 88 -12.23 -14.42 11.96
C ALA A 88 -13.12 -13.34 11.31
N GLU A 89 -12.91 -12.05 11.62
CA GLU A 89 -13.67 -10.93 11.06
C GLU A 89 -12.93 -10.33 9.86
N PRO A 90 -13.57 -10.27 8.67
CA PRO A 90 -12.89 -9.90 7.42
C PRO A 90 -12.28 -8.51 7.42
N VAL A 91 -12.97 -7.50 7.94
CA VAL A 91 -12.48 -6.11 7.93
C VAL A 91 -11.31 -5.94 8.90
N ALA A 92 -11.38 -6.55 10.09
CA ALA A 92 -10.29 -6.50 11.05
C ALA A 92 -9.03 -7.22 10.52
N TYR A 93 -9.22 -8.39 9.88
CA TYR A 93 -8.11 -9.10 9.25
C TYR A 93 -7.48 -8.30 8.09
N ALA A 94 -8.32 -7.72 7.21
CA ALA A 94 -7.85 -6.87 6.11
C ALA A 94 -7.04 -5.66 6.61
N LYS A 95 -7.46 -5.04 7.71
CA LYS A 95 -6.72 -3.94 8.34
C LYS A 95 -5.34 -4.40 8.83
N ALA A 96 -5.26 -5.55 9.49
CA ALA A 96 -3.98 -6.12 9.92
C ALA A 96 -3.08 -6.49 8.72
N ALA A 97 -3.66 -7.07 7.65
CA ALA A 97 -2.94 -7.40 6.43
C ALA A 97 -2.42 -6.14 5.71
N ALA A 98 -3.21 -5.07 5.63
CA ALA A 98 -2.77 -3.79 5.05
C ALA A 98 -1.61 -3.18 5.85
N GLN A 99 -1.68 -3.20 7.17
CA GLN A 99 -0.57 -2.76 8.02
C GLN A 99 0.70 -3.57 7.76
N MET A 100 0.60 -4.88 7.65
CA MET A 100 1.71 -5.77 7.30
C MET A 100 2.29 -5.42 5.91
N LEU A 101 1.45 -5.23 4.89
CA LEU A 101 1.87 -4.88 3.53
C LEU A 101 2.61 -3.53 3.45
N TRP A 102 2.24 -2.56 4.28
CA TRP A 102 2.84 -1.23 4.31
C TRP A 102 4.05 -1.13 5.26
N SER A 103 4.38 -2.20 5.98
CA SER A 103 5.50 -2.21 6.93
C SER A 103 6.63 -3.11 6.44
N TYR A 104 7.85 -2.61 6.51
CA TYR A 104 9.07 -3.38 6.23
C TYR A 104 10.26 -2.78 6.97
N ASP A 105 11.30 -3.58 7.18
CA ASP A 105 12.55 -3.12 7.76
C ASP A 105 13.73 -3.79 7.05
N THR A 106 14.44 -3.02 6.21
CA THR A 106 15.56 -3.56 5.44
C THR A 106 16.86 -3.66 6.22
N ARG A 107 16.89 -3.15 7.45
CA ARG A 107 18.10 -3.12 8.30
C ARG A 107 18.48 -4.50 8.80
N ASP A 108 17.48 -5.33 9.08
CA ASP A 108 17.64 -6.67 9.65
C ASP A 108 16.83 -7.76 8.93
N THR A 109 16.11 -7.39 7.88
CA THR A 109 15.24 -8.29 7.11
C THR A 109 15.69 -8.35 5.66
N SER A 110 16.05 -9.55 5.20
CA SER A 110 16.31 -9.77 3.78
C SER A 110 14.99 -9.78 2.98
N ARG A 111 15.09 -9.53 1.67
CA ARG A 111 13.94 -9.61 0.77
C ARG A 111 13.22 -10.97 0.83
N ASP A 112 13.99 -12.06 0.89
CA ASP A 112 13.43 -13.40 0.93
C ASP A 112 12.71 -13.67 2.26
N GLN A 113 13.22 -13.15 3.38
CA GLN A 113 12.53 -13.20 4.67
C GLN A 113 11.23 -12.39 4.64
N GLN A 114 11.23 -11.19 4.04
CA GLN A 114 10.01 -10.39 3.85
C GLN A 114 8.97 -11.18 3.06
N LEU A 115 9.35 -11.76 1.92
CA LEU A 115 8.46 -12.57 1.10
C LEU A 115 7.96 -13.83 1.84
N ALA A 116 8.84 -14.52 2.56
CA ALA A 116 8.45 -15.71 3.35
C ALA A 116 7.45 -15.35 4.46
N GLY A 117 7.69 -14.24 5.17
CA GLY A 117 6.77 -13.72 6.17
C GLY A 117 5.40 -13.37 5.59
N MET A 118 5.37 -12.64 4.47
CA MET A 118 4.11 -12.29 3.78
C MET A 118 3.36 -13.52 3.28
N ARG A 119 4.08 -14.55 2.81
CA ARG A 119 3.47 -15.79 2.33
C ARG A 119 2.73 -16.54 3.43
N ALA A 120 3.13 -16.40 4.68
CA ALA A 120 2.43 -17.02 5.81
C ALA A 120 1.00 -16.47 6.01
N TRP A 121 0.70 -15.28 5.51
CA TRP A 121 -0.62 -14.66 5.57
C TRP A 121 -1.58 -15.17 4.51
N MET A 122 -1.05 -15.82 3.45
CA MET A 122 -1.85 -16.29 2.32
C MET A 122 -2.74 -17.46 2.70
N THR A 123 -3.89 -17.54 2.01
CA THR A 123 -4.73 -18.74 2.07
C THR A 123 -3.95 -19.96 1.60
N LYS A 124 -4.23 -21.10 2.24
CA LYS A 124 -3.65 -22.40 1.87
C LYS A 124 -4.38 -23.06 0.70
N GLU A 125 -5.48 -22.46 0.24
CA GLU A 125 -6.26 -22.97 -0.89
C GLU A 125 -5.69 -22.41 -2.21
N PRO A 126 -5.02 -23.24 -3.05
CA PRO A 126 -4.31 -22.73 -4.22
C PRO A 126 -5.22 -22.04 -5.24
N THR A 127 -6.48 -22.47 -5.33
CA THR A 127 -7.48 -21.90 -6.25
C THR A 127 -7.75 -20.42 -5.97
N TYR A 128 -7.60 -19.98 -4.73
CA TYR A 128 -7.91 -18.61 -4.30
C TYR A 128 -6.67 -17.81 -3.92
N SER A 129 -5.48 -18.42 -3.98
CA SER A 129 -4.21 -17.80 -3.57
C SER A 129 -3.54 -17.12 -4.76
N ASP A 130 -3.71 -15.80 -4.89
CA ASP A 130 -2.95 -14.99 -5.85
C ASP A 130 -1.69 -14.41 -5.19
N TRP A 131 -0.68 -15.26 -5.06
CA TRP A 131 0.61 -14.85 -4.52
C TRP A 131 1.30 -13.77 -5.37
N ALA A 132 1.07 -13.75 -6.68
CA ALA A 132 1.72 -12.79 -7.57
C ALA A 132 1.32 -11.35 -7.23
N SER A 133 0.04 -11.09 -6.94
CA SER A 133 -0.45 -9.77 -6.55
C SER A 133 0.17 -9.28 -5.25
N VAL A 134 0.43 -10.17 -4.29
CA VAL A 134 1.02 -9.85 -2.97
C VAL A 134 2.54 -9.71 -3.07
N SER A 135 3.23 -10.65 -3.71
CA SER A 135 4.69 -10.61 -3.86
C SER A 135 5.18 -9.44 -4.71
N GLY A 136 4.34 -8.98 -5.65
CA GLY A 136 4.59 -7.79 -6.47
C GLY A 136 4.64 -6.47 -5.69
N GLN A 137 4.21 -6.46 -4.42
CA GLN A 137 4.35 -5.29 -3.54
C GLN A 137 5.77 -5.14 -2.99
N VAL A 138 6.57 -6.21 -3.02
CA VAL A 138 7.96 -6.18 -2.54
C VAL A 138 8.87 -5.80 -3.71
N PRO A 139 9.70 -4.76 -3.56
CA PRO A 139 10.66 -4.33 -4.58
C PRO A 139 11.54 -5.47 -5.10
N ASP A 140 12.06 -5.32 -6.32
CA ASP A 140 13.04 -6.23 -6.89
C ASP A 140 14.32 -6.30 -6.02
N PRO A 141 15.17 -7.33 -6.20
CA PRO A 141 16.35 -7.52 -5.36
C PRO A 141 17.34 -6.36 -5.38
N LEU A 142 17.49 -5.67 -6.52
CA LEU A 142 18.42 -4.55 -6.64
C LEU A 142 17.91 -3.33 -5.86
N LEU A 143 16.61 -3.02 -5.99
CA LEU A 143 16.00 -1.92 -5.25
C LEU A 143 15.99 -2.22 -3.74
N TRP A 144 15.68 -3.46 -3.34
CA TRP A 144 15.75 -3.87 -1.93
C TRP A 144 17.14 -3.67 -1.34
N SER A 145 18.20 -4.06 -2.07
CA SER A 145 19.59 -3.84 -1.64
C SER A 145 19.90 -2.36 -1.47
N ARG A 146 19.48 -1.49 -2.40
CA ARG A 146 19.66 -0.04 -2.28
C ARG A 146 18.91 0.58 -1.10
N MET A 147 17.71 0.06 -0.81
CA MET A 147 16.96 0.46 0.38
C MET A 147 17.71 0.06 1.66
N ALA A 148 18.27 -1.16 1.70
CA ALA A 148 19.10 -1.63 2.82
C ALA A 148 20.37 -0.77 3.00
N ASP A 149 21.04 -0.37 1.92
CA ASP A 149 22.19 0.54 1.97
C ASP A 149 21.83 1.89 2.61
N GLN A 150 20.55 2.27 2.60
CA GLN A 150 20.04 3.50 3.21
C GLN A 150 19.40 3.26 4.58
N ASP A 151 19.46 2.06 5.16
CA ASP A 151 18.76 1.69 6.40
C ASP A 151 17.24 1.99 6.32
N GLN A 152 16.66 1.86 5.13
CA GLN A 152 15.28 2.23 4.90
C GLN A 152 14.32 1.27 5.58
N HIS A 153 13.35 1.83 6.27
CA HIS A 153 12.27 1.08 6.89
C HIS A 153 10.96 1.86 6.79
N ALA A 154 9.85 1.17 6.91
CA ALA A 154 8.53 1.78 6.87
C ALA A 154 7.59 1.17 7.90
N THR A 155 6.67 2.00 8.39
CA THR A 155 5.60 1.60 9.30
C THR A 155 4.26 2.01 8.71
N GLY A 156 3.38 1.04 8.56
CA GLY A 156 2.00 1.25 8.15
C GLY A 156 1.10 1.59 9.35
N THR A 157 0.22 2.57 9.16
CA THR A 157 -0.84 2.89 10.11
C THR A 157 -2.18 2.85 9.38
N VAL A 158 -3.10 2.03 9.85
CA VAL A 158 -4.43 1.91 9.27
C VAL A 158 -5.37 2.92 9.91
N ILE A 159 -6.14 3.63 9.08
CA ILE A 159 -7.17 4.59 9.51
C ILE A 159 -8.52 3.89 9.50
N GLU A 160 -8.91 3.33 8.36
CA GLU A 160 -10.23 2.69 8.21
C GLU A 160 -10.17 1.46 7.30
N GLY A 161 -11.22 0.65 7.36
CA GLY A 161 -11.47 -0.46 6.44
C GLY A 161 -12.96 -0.62 6.23
N HIS A 162 -13.36 -0.87 4.98
CA HIS A 162 -14.77 -1.02 4.62
C HIS A 162 -14.97 -1.91 3.40
N TYR A 163 -16.17 -2.43 3.23
CA TYR A 163 -16.55 -3.13 2.01
C TYR A 163 -16.80 -2.12 0.88
N PRO A 164 -16.16 -2.25 -0.30
CA PRO A 164 -16.44 -1.40 -1.46
C PRO A 164 -17.91 -1.46 -1.88
N GLY A 165 -18.41 -0.36 -2.46
CA GLY A 165 -19.80 -0.29 -2.95
C GLY A 165 -20.12 -1.38 -3.96
N ALA A 166 -19.23 -1.62 -4.93
CA ALA A 166 -19.40 -2.67 -5.93
C ALA A 166 -19.49 -4.08 -5.31
N PHE A 167 -18.71 -4.37 -4.26
CA PHE A 167 -18.79 -5.65 -3.55
C PHE A 167 -20.12 -5.80 -2.81
N LYS A 168 -20.58 -4.74 -2.14
CA LYS A 168 -21.89 -4.74 -1.45
C LYS A 168 -23.04 -4.93 -2.43
N GLN A 169 -22.98 -4.32 -3.61
CA GLN A 169 -23.95 -4.49 -4.66
C GLN A 169 -23.97 -5.92 -5.22
N ALA A 170 -22.81 -6.46 -5.58
CA ALA A 170 -22.69 -7.84 -6.06
C ALA A 170 -23.25 -8.86 -5.05
N LEU A 171 -22.98 -8.63 -3.76
CA LEU A 171 -23.51 -9.47 -2.68
C LEU A 171 -25.03 -9.33 -2.49
N ALA A 172 -25.60 -8.17 -2.76
CA ALA A 172 -27.04 -7.95 -2.71
C ALA A 172 -27.76 -8.63 -3.90
N GLU A 173 -27.09 -8.69 -5.07
CA GLU A 173 -27.60 -9.37 -6.27
C GLU A 173 -27.54 -10.91 -6.15
N ASP A 174 -26.43 -11.43 -5.59
CA ASP A 174 -26.24 -12.87 -5.35
C ASP A 174 -25.59 -13.12 -3.98
N PRO A 175 -26.38 -13.25 -2.91
CA PRO A 175 -25.86 -13.55 -1.58
C PRO A 175 -25.19 -14.92 -1.48
N SER A 176 -25.50 -15.84 -2.37
CA SER A 176 -24.94 -17.21 -2.36
C SER A 176 -23.49 -17.26 -2.85
N ALA A 177 -23.05 -16.28 -3.64
CA ALA A 177 -21.68 -16.22 -4.18
C ALA A 177 -20.60 -16.24 -3.09
N ILE A 178 -20.89 -15.68 -1.90
CA ILE A 178 -19.95 -15.72 -0.76
C ILE A 178 -19.76 -17.14 -0.21
N THR A 179 -20.81 -17.98 -0.23
CA THR A 179 -20.77 -19.30 0.43
C THR A 179 -19.92 -20.33 -0.30
N GLU A 180 -19.53 -20.05 -1.54
CA GLU A 180 -18.66 -20.94 -2.31
C GLU A 180 -17.19 -20.84 -1.84
N ALA A 181 -16.65 -19.63 -1.78
CA ALA A 181 -15.24 -19.39 -1.48
C ALA A 181 -15.00 -18.67 -0.15
N TYR A 182 -16.03 -18.07 0.44
CA TYR A 182 -15.94 -17.21 1.64
C TYR A 182 -14.95 -16.05 1.49
N ILE A 183 -14.89 -15.47 0.29
CA ILE A 183 -14.01 -14.36 -0.03
C ILE A 183 -14.75 -13.04 0.14
N TYR A 184 -14.17 -12.18 0.94
CA TYR A 184 -14.65 -10.82 1.21
C TYR A 184 -13.67 -9.82 0.61
N VAL A 185 -14.19 -8.78 -0.04
CA VAL A 185 -13.39 -7.70 -0.60
C VAL A 185 -13.46 -6.50 0.34
N VAL A 186 -12.31 -6.04 0.81
CA VAL A 186 -12.19 -4.94 1.78
C VAL A 186 -11.21 -3.91 1.26
N THR A 187 -11.64 -2.65 1.18
CA THR A 187 -10.74 -1.50 0.97
C THR A 187 -10.28 -0.97 2.30
N VAL A 188 -8.97 -0.79 2.43
CA VAL A 188 -8.31 -0.24 3.63
C VAL A 188 -7.57 1.01 3.24
N ASN A 189 -7.78 2.09 4.01
CA ASN A 189 -7.09 3.36 3.89
C ASN A 189 -6.19 3.60 5.11
N GLY A 190 -5.07 4.25 4.89
CA GLY A 190 -4.11 4.51 5.94
C GLY A 190 -2.95 5.38 5.49
N LYS A 191 -1.86 5.30 6.23
CA LYS A 191 -0.61 6.03 5.97
C LYS A 191 0.57 5.09 6.09
N GLN A 192 1.58 5.35 5.28
CA GLN A 192 2.89 4.74 5.41
C GLN A 192 3.91 5.82 5.77
N GLN A 193 4.61 5.62 6.88
CA GLN A 193 5.76 6.44 7.26
C GLN A 193 7.03 5.71 6.84
N ILE A 194 7.87 6.37 6.06
CA ILE A 194 9.13 5.82 5.57
C ILE A 194 10.25 6.63 6.23
N ALA A 195 11.28 5.94 6.69
CA ALA A 195 12.48 6.57 7.26
C ALA A 195 13.74 5.90 6.70
N TRP A 196 14.81 6.67 6.65
CA TRP A 196 16.14 6.20 6.23
C TRP A 196 17.24 6.92 7.00
N LYS A 197 18.48 6.44 6.87
CA LYS A 197 19.64 7.01 7.61
C LYS A 197 19.78 8.51 7.43
N LYS A 198 20.50 9.13 8.36
CA LYS A 198 20.73 10.60 8.46
C LYS A 198 19.45 11.40 8.72
N GLY A 199 18.43 10.80 9.32
CA GLY A 199 17.18 11.47 9.67
C GLY A 199 16.27 11.79 8.49
N GLY A 200 16.50 11.19 7.33
CA GLY A 200 15.59 11.31 6.19
C GLY A 200 14.31 10.50 6.40
N GLY A 201 13.22 10.98 5.83
CA GLY A 201 11.93 10.28 5.92
C GLY A 201 10.82 11.05 5.24
N GLY A 202 9.65 10.41 5.20
CA GLY A 202 8.42 10.97 4.64
C GLY A 202 7.21 10.15 5.05
N ALA A 203 6.03 10.67 4.77
CA ALA A 203 4.78 9.96 4.95
C ALA A 203 3.91 10.11 3.71
N GLU A 204 3.19 9.05 3.37
CA GLU A 204 2.26 9.05 2.24
C GLU A 204 0.94 8.39 2.62
N GLU A 205 -0.13 8.86 2.01
CA GLU A 205 -1.44 8.21 2.10
C GLU A 205 -1.39 6.91 1.30
N ARG A 206 -1.99 5.85 1.87
CA ARG A 206 -2.05 4.53 1.25
C ARG A 206 -3.48 4.04 1.20
N ALA A 207 -3.83 3.40 0.11
CA ALA A 207 -5.08 2.66 -0.04
C ALA A 207 -4.78 1.31 -0.69
N VAL A 208 -5.44 0.26 -0.22
CA VAL A 208 -5.35 -1.07 -0.82
C VAL A 208 -6.70 -1.76 -0.71
N THR A 209 -7.09 -2.48 -1.75
CA THR A 209 -8.25 -3.37 -1.72
C THR A 209 -7.77 -4.81 -1.66
N LEU A 210 -8.20 -5.53 -0.65
CA LEU A 210 -7.79 -6.90 -0.35
C LEU A 210 -8.95 -7.86 -0.53
N ALA A 211 -8.67 -9.01 -1.12
CA ALA A 211 -9.53 -10.18 -1.05
C ALA A 211 -9.08 -11.05 0.13
N VAL A 212 -9.96 -11.27 1.09
CA VAL A 212 -9.72 -12.02 2.32
C VAL A 212 -10.66 -13.22 2.36
N GLN A 213 -10.12 -14.40 2.61
CA GLN A 213 -10.92 -15.62 2.79
C GLN A 213 -11.17 -15.84 4.28
N CYS A 214 -12.46 -15.90 4.68
CA CYS A 214 -12.87 -16.08 6.06
C CYS A 214 -13.92 -17.18 6.16
N ARG A 215 -13.49 -18.44 6.29
CA ARG A 215 -14.41 -19.58 6.42
C ARG A 215 -15.02 -19.64 7.82
N PRO A 216 -16.28 -20.08 7.95
CA PRO A 216 -16.92 -20.25 9.26
C PRO A 216 -16.08 -21.13 10.20
N GLY A 217 -15.86 -20.65 11.44
CA GLY A 217 -15.10 -21.39 12.45
C GLY A 217 -13.57 -21.38 12.25
N HIS A 218 -13.06 -20.62 11.30
CA HIS A 218 -11.63 -20.50 11.03
C HIS A 218 -11.19 -19.03 11.04
N ASP A 219 -9.91 -18.82 11.31
CA ASP A 219 -9.28 -17.52 11.12
C ASP A 219 -9.22 -17.16 9.64
N CYS A 220 -9.29 -15.86 9.34
CA CYS A 220 -9.15 -15.35 7.99
C CYS A 220 -7.73 -15.55 7.45
N SER A 221 -7.61 -15.50 6.12
CA SER A 221 -6.35 -15.53 5.38
C SER A 221 -6.41 -14.61 4.17
N LEU A 222 -5.26 -14.13 3.71
CA LEU A 222 -5.17 -13.27 2.53
C LEU A 222 -5.28 -14.10 1.25
N ALA A 223 -6.17 -13.73 0.36
CA ALA A 223 -6.33 -14.39 -0.94
C ALA A 223 -5.59 -13.63 -2.05
N ALA A 224 -5.80 -12.31 -2.14
CA ALA A 224 -5.22 -11.48 -3.20
C ALA A 224 -5.20 -10.00 -2.80
N ILE A 225 -4.42 -9.23 -3.54
CA ILE A 225 -4.60 -7.78 -3.65
C ILE A 225 -5.41 -7.53 -4.91
N ALA A 226 -6.60 -6.97 -4.75
CA ALA A 226 -7.43 -6.61 -5.89
C ALA A 226 -6.80 -5.45 -6.67
N PRO A 227 -6.95 -5.42 -8.00
CA PRO A 227 -6.52 -4.27 -8.79
C PRO A 227 -7.24 -3.01 -8.29
N SER A 228 -6.51 -1.89 -8.22
CA SER A 228 -7.10 -0.59 -7.87
C SER A 228 -8.20 -0.26 -8.87
N VAL A 229 -9.44 -0.27 -8.41
CA VAL A 229 -10.54 0.28 -9.19
C VAL A 229 -10.49 1.78 -8.99
N THR A 230 -9.89 2.50 -9.94
CA THR A 230 -10.01 3.97 -9.98
C THR A 230 -11.48 4.31 -10.13
N GLN A 231 -12.04 4.95 -9.11
CA GLN A 231 -13.38 5.52 -9.15
C GLN A 231 -13.41 6.76 -10.05
#